data_e938b4e236ab9b13a18dbecee89726dd
#
_entry.id   e938b4e236ab9b13a18dbecee89726dd
#
_cell.length_a   1.000
_cell.length_b   1.000
_cell.length_c   1.000
_cell.angle_alpha   90.00
_cell.angle_beta   90.00
_cell.angle_gamma   90.00
#
_symmetry.space_group_name_H-M   'P 1'
#
loop_
_entity.id
_entity.type
_entity.pdbx_description
1 polymer ?
#
loop_
_entity_poly.entity_id
_entity_poly.type
_entity_poly.pdbx_seq_one_letter_code
_entity_poly.pdbx_strand_id
1 'polypeptide(L)'
;RGIGISRNYEIAYQWYYKAANKGNAFSQYSIGVLYAEGNGLPKDYYKAFMWFQKSAENEYAAAYYQLGRCYYNGLGIEKDLNTAFKWYSKAAKCNFPASQYALSLMYKNGEGCEENLIRAYYWMEKAAENDYEDAYYIIGRSYLEGIYIEEDYKRAFYYLSKGYIALDTNCIESLAEMYLKGLHVKKDLY
;
A
#
# COMPACT_ATOMS: atom_id res chain seq x y z
N ARG A 1 19.36 4.31 7.91
CA ARG A 1 20.37 5.32 8.25
C ARG A 1 21.34 4.66 9.22
N GLY A 2 22.71 4.64 8.90
CA GLY A 2 23.72 4.09 9.79
C GLY A 2 23.99 5.07 10.93
N ILE A 3 23.39 4.84 12.08
CA ILE A 3 23.68 5.63 13.28
C ILE A 3 24.89 4.96 13.96
N GLY A 4 26.07 5.61 13.90
CA GLY A 4 27.29 5.16 14.57
C GLY A 4 28.17 4.16 13.82
N ILE A 5 27.66 3.49 12.76
CA ILE A 5 28.43 2.59 11.88
C ILE A 5 28.03 2.81 10.43
N SER A 6 28.92 2.57 9.47
CA SER A 6 28.60 2.59 8.05
C SER A 6 27.63 1.47 7.67
N ARG A 7 26.73 1.76 6.72
CA ARG A 7 25.78 0.78 6.21
C ARG A 7 26.53 -0.40 5.56
N ASN A 8 26.22 -1.62 6.02
CA ASN A 8 26.80 -2.85 5.48
C ASN A 8 25.70 -3.92 5.35
N TYR A 9 25.27 -4.17 4.14
CA TYR A 9 24.21 -5.12 3.84
C TYR A 9 24.61 -6.58 4.04
N GLU A 10 25.89 -6.92 3.81
CA GLU A 10 26.39 -8.29 4.01
C GLU A 10 26.37 -8.68 5.49
N ILE A 11 26.83 -7.77 6.36
CA ILE A 11 26.75 -7.98 7.81
C ILE A 11 25.29 -8.00 8.27
N ALA A 12 24.43 -7.11 7.74
CA ALA A 12 23.00 -7.10 8.04
C ALA A 12 22.34 -8.44 7.66
N TYR A 13 22.65 -8.98 6.47
CA TYR A 13 22.18 -10.29 6.04
C TYR A 13 22.58 -11.39 7.02
N GLN A 14 23.83 -11.44 7.47
CA GLN A 14 24.30 -12.47 8.41
C GLN A 14 23.51 -12.44 9.73
N TRP A 15 23.22 -11.26 10.27
CA TRP A 15 22.40 -11.12 11.48
C TRP A 15 20.95 -11.49 11.26
N TYR A 16 20.34 -11.03 10.16
CA TYR A 16 18.98 -11.44 9.80
C TYR A 16 18.89 -12.94 9.59
N TYR A 17 19.88 -13.58 8.93
CA TYR A 17 19.90 -15.02 8.71
C TYR A 17 19.94 -15.83 10.01
N LYS A 18 20.73 -15.39 11.00
CA LYS A 18 20.75 -16.02 12.33
C LYS A 18 19.39 -15.95 13.04
N ALA A 19 18.70 -14.79 12.94
CA ALA A 19 17.40 -14.60 13.55
C ALA A 19 16.28 -15.33 12.77
N ALA A 20 16.33 -15.29 11.44
CA ALA A 20 15.37 -15.95 10.55
C ALA A 20 15.34 -17.48 10.75
N ASN A 21 16.50 -18.10 10.99
CA ASN A 21 16.61 -19.53 11.30
C ASN A 21 16.00 -19.90 12.66
N LYS A 22 15.76 -18.92 13.53
CA LYS A 22 15.02 -19.09 14.79
C LYS A 22 13.53 -18.76 14.65
N GLY A 23 13.04 -18.61 13.42
CA GLY A 23 11.62 -18.32 13.14
C GLY A 23 11.24 -16.84 13.20
N ASN A 24 12.20 -15.92 13.32
CA ASN A 24 11.85 -14.49 13.36
C ASN A 24 11.30 -14.00 12.02
N ALA A 25 10.00 -13.71 11.97
CA ALA A 25 9.27 -13.34 10.76
C ALA A 25 9.77 -12.03 10.12
N PHE A 26 10.11 -11.02 10.92
CA PHE A 26 10.68 -9.76 10.42
C PHE A 26 12.04 -9.98 9.73
N SER A 27 12.90 -10.82 10.31
CA SER A 27 14.21 -11.13 9.71
C SER A 27 14.07 -11.94 8.41
N GLN A 28 13.10 -12.87 8.35
CA GLN A 28 12.76 -13.59 7.12
C GLN A 28 12.29 -12.63 6.03
N TYR A 29 11.36 -11.71 6.35
CA TYR A 29 10.93 -10.65 5.45
C TYR A 29 12.11 -9.79 4.98
N SER A 30 12.97 -9.35 5.90
CA SER A 30 14.12 -8.49 5.59
C SER A 30 15.10 -9.16 4.61
N ILE A 31 15.36 -10.46 4.76
CA ILE A 31 16.17 -11.22 3.80
C ILE A 31 15.48 -11.26 2.42
N GLY A 32 14.17 -11.47 2.38
CA GLY A 32 13.40 -11.40 1.15
C GLY A 32 13.57 -10.06 0.43
N VAL A 33 13.53 -8.95 1.17
CA VAL A 33 13.76 -7.59 0.62
C VAL A 33 15.19 -7.44 0.10
N LEU A 34 16.21 -7.93 0.83
CA LEU A 34 17.62 -7.87 0.37
C LEU A 34 17.80 -8.59 -0.97
N TYR A 35 17.18 -9.77 -1.16
CA TYR A 35 17.21 -10.47 -2.44
C TYR A 35 16.40 -9.75 -3.52
N ALA A 36 15.23 -9.20 -3.19
CA ALA A 36 14.38 -8.51 -4.17
C ALA A 36 15.03 -7.22 -4.72
N GLU A 37 15.76 -6.51 -3.87
CA GLU A 37 16.43 -5.25 -4.23
C GLU A 37 17.86 -5.44 -4.74
N GLY A 38 18.51 -6.56 -4.42
CA GLY A 38 19.93 -6.81 -4.72
C GLY A 38 20.88 -6.04 -3.80
N ASN A 39 20.44 -5.75 -2.57
CA ASN A 39 21.23 -5.00 -1.59
C ASN A 39 22.20 -5.93 -0.84
N GLY A 40 23.49 -5.86 -1.16
CA GLY A 40 24.55 -6.69 -0.57
C GLY A 40 24.52 -8.17 -1.00
N LEU A 41 23.55 -8.54 -1.83
CA LEU A 41 23.38 -9.87 -2.42
C LEU A 41 23.01 -9.73 -3.89
N PRO A 42 23.34 -10.70 -4.76
CA PRO A 42 22.79 -10.72 -6.13
C PRO A 42 21.26 -10.73 -6.09
N LYS A 43 20.65 -9.88 -6.92
CA LYS A 43 19.18 -9.80 -7.04
C LYS A 43 18.61 -11.14 -7.49
N ASP A 44 17.64 -11.65 -6.71
CA ASP A 44 17.03 -12.97 -6.95
C ASP A 44 15.59 -12.98 -6.45
N TYR A 45 14.65 -12.81 -7.36
CA TYR A 45 13.22 -12.77 -7.00
C TYR A 45 12.68 -14.13 -6.53
N TYR A 46 13.23 -15.25 -7.00
CA TYR A 46 12.83 -16.57 -6.52
C TYR A 46 13.21 -16.77 -5.05
N LYS A 47 14.45 -16.42 -4.67
CA LYS A 47 14.86 -16.47 -3.26
C LYS A 47 14.07 -15.48 -2.41
N ALA A 48 13.80 -14.28 -2.93
CA ALA A 48 12.95 -13.31 -2.24
C ALA A 48 11.56 -13.89 -1.96
N PHE A 49 10.92 -14.48 -2.96
CA PHE A 49 9.63 -15.14 -2.83
C PHE A 49 9.64 -16.24 -1.75
N MET A 50 10.62 -17.11 -1.75
CA MET A 50 10.77 -18.19 -0.75
C MET A 50 10.91 -17.64 0.67
N TRP A 51 11.63 -16.54 0.87
CA TRP A 51 11.76 -15.88 2.16
C TRP A 51 10.48 -15.16 2.59
N PHE A 52 9.76 -14.54 1.66
CA PHE A 52 8.45 -13.95 1.95
C PHE A 52 7.43 -15.04 2.33
N GLN A 53 7.46 -16.23 1.71
CA GLN A 53 6.62 -17.36 2.13
C GLN A 53 6.89 -17.77 3.59
N LYS A 54 8.15 -17.97 3.96
CA LYS A 54 8.52 -18.29 5.34
C LYS A 54 8.05 -17.24 6.34
N SER A 55 8.20 -15.96 5.98
CA SER A 55 7.75 -14.84 6.82
C SER A 55 6.21 -14.81 6.94
N ALA A 56 5.51 -15.14 5.87
CA ALA A 56 4.04 -15.22 5.83
C ALA A 56 3.50 -16.40 6.65
N GLU A 57 4.21 -17.52 6.70
CA GLU A 57 3.91 -18.68 7.57
C GLU A 57 4.01 -18.29 9.06
N ASN A 58 4.86 -17.32 9.39
CA ASN A 58 4.98 -16.72 10.72
C ASN A 58 4.10 -15.43 10.87
N GLU A 59 3.06 -15.31 10.07
CA GLU A 59 1.98 -14.30 10.15
C GLU A 59 2.43 -12.84 10.05
N TYR A 60 3.53 -12.55 9.35
CA TYR A 60 4.00 -11.19 9.16
C TYR A 60 3.24 -10.49 8.01
N ALA A 61 2.43 -9.48 8.34
CA ALA A 61 1.51 -8.84 7.39
C ALA A 61 2.21 -8.22 6.15
N ALA A 62 3.41 -7.64 6.33
CA ALA A 62 4.16 -7.11 5.20
C ALA A 62 4.62 -8.20 4.22
N ALA A 63 4.81 -9.44 4.68
CA ALA A 63 5.13 -10.56 3.80
C ALA A 63 3.92 -10.97 2.94
N TYR A 64 2.69 -10.87 3.46
CA TYR A 64 1.48 -11.09 2.65
C TYR A 64 1.40 -10.11 1.48
N TYR A 65 1.70 -8.83 1.73
CA TYR A 65 1.77 -7.83 0.67
C TYR A 65 2.83 -8.16 -0.39
N GLN A 66 4.03 -8.55 0.03
CA GLN A 66 5.08 -8.91 -0.92
C GLN A 66 4.73 -10.17 -1.74
N LEU A 67 4.07 -11.16 -1.13
CA LEU A 67 3.56 -12.32 -1.87
C LEU A 67 2.49 -11.90 -2.89
N GLY A 68 1.58 -11.00 -2.50
CA GLY A 68 0.63 -10.41 -3.45
C GLY A 68 1.35 -9.77 -4.65
N ARG A 69 2.40 -8.99 -4.41
CA ARG A 69 3.23 -8.38 -5.46
C ARG A 69 3.94 -9.43 -6.33
N CYS A 70 4.47 -10.49 -5.72
CA CYS A 70 5.13 -11.56 -6.46
C CYS A 70 4.18 -12.22 -7.45
N TYR A 71 2.98 -12.61 -7.02
CA TYR A 71 1.98 -13.20 -7.89
C TYR A 71 1.38 -12.21 -8.89
N TYR A 72 1.17 -10.95 -8.51
CA TYR A 72 0.61 -9.92 -9.39
C TYR A 72 1.53 -9.60 -10.56
N ASN A 73 2.85 -9.52 -10.30
CA ASN A 73 3.85 -9.12 -11.30
C ASN A 73 4.65 -10.30 -11.87
N GLY A 74 4.50 -11.54 -11.36
CA GLY A 74 5.32 -12.68 -11.79
C GLY A 74 6.75 -12.60 -11.27
N LEU A 75 6.99 -12.10 -10.06
CA LEU A 75 8.34 -11.93 -9.50
C LEU A 75 8.80 -13.20 -8.77
N GLY A 76 9.66 -13.98 -9.41
CA GLY A 76 10.17 -15.24 -8.88
C GLY A 76 9.18 -16.41 -8.90
N ILE A 77 7.97 -16.20 -9.37
CA ILE A 77 6.89 -17.19 -9.54
C ILE A 77 6.06 -16.78 -10.76
N GLU A 78 5.31 -17.70 -11.33
CA GLU A 78 4.36 -17.41 -12.38
C GLU A 78 3.28 -16.43 -11.93
N LYS A 79 2.90 -15.48 -12.80
CA LYS A 79 1.86 -14.50 -12.54
C LYS A 79 0.51 -15.18 -12.35
N ASP A 80 -0.15 -14.88 -11.23
CA ASP A 80 -1.50 -15.36 -10.91
C ASP A 80 -2.28 -14.28 -10.15
N LEU A 81 -3.19 -13.62 -10.85
CA LEU A 81 -3.99 -12.54 -10.28
C LEU A 81 -4.97 -13.02 -9.21
N ASN A 82 -5.50 -14.24 -9.32
CA ASN A 82 -6.42 -14.81 -8.33
C ASN A 82 -5.68 -15.06 -7.00
N THR A 83 -4.45 -15.57 -7.07
CA THR A 83 -3.62 -15.78 -5.88
C THR A 83 -3.10 -14.44 -5.32
N ALA A 84 -2.74 -13.48 -6.18
CA ALA A 84 -2.39 -12.12 -5.76
C ALA A 84 -3.53 -11.46 -4.96
N PHE A 85 -4.77 -11.55 -5.46
CA PHE A 85 -5.96 -11.04 -4.78
C PHE A 85 -6.13 -11.65 -3.38
N LYS A 86 -5.93 -12.96 -3.22
CA LYS A 86 -6.02 -13.63 -1.90
C LYS A 86 -4.97 -13.09 -0.93
N TRP A 87 -3.73 -12.92 -1.38
CA TRP A 87 -2.65 -12.41 -0.54
C TRP A 87 -2.84 -10.93 -0.17
N TYR A 88 -3.21 -10.08 -1.13
CA TYR A 88 -3.54 -8.68 -0.84
C TYR A 88 -4.74 -8.57 0.10
N SER A 89 -5.78 -9.42 -0.06
CA SER A 89 -6.92 -9.46 0.85
C SER A 89 -6.50 -9.83 2.28
N LYS A 90 -5.57 -10.79 2.43
CA LYS A 90 -5.05 -11.17 3.74
C LYS A 90 -4.28 -10.03 4.40
N ALA A 91 -3.42 -9.34 3.66
CA ALA A 91 -2.67 -8.19 4.16
C ALA A 91 -3.58 -6.98 4.47
N ALA A 92 -4.58 -6.70 3.63
CA ALA A 92 -5.53 -5.61 3.82
C ALA A 92 -6.37 -5.79 5.10
N LYS A 93 -6.76 -7.01 5.45
CA LYS A 93 -7.42 -7.36 6.71
C LYS A 93 -6.53 -7.15 7.94
N CYS A 94 -5.20 -7.16 7.77
CA CYS A 94 -4.24 -6.79 8.80
C CYS A 94 -3.97 -5.26 8.83
N ASN A 95 -4.82 -4.45 8.22
CA ASN A 95 -4.69 -3.00 8.10
C ASN A 95 -3.38 -2.55 7.42
N PHE A 96 -2.84 -3.33 6.46
CA PHE A 96 -1.67 -2.94 5.69
C PHE A 96 -2.09 -1.98 4.56
N PRO A 97 -1.74 -0.66 4.63
CA PRO A 97 -2.36 0.36 3.76
C PRO A 97 -2.09 0.13 2.27
N ALA A 98 -0.86 -0.24 1.90
CA ALA A 98 -0.51 -0.52 0.51
C ALA A 98 -1.29 -1.72 -0.08
N SER A 99 -1.68 -2.70 0.77
CA SER A 99 -2.54 -3.81 0.33
C SER A 99 -3.99 -3.41 0.19
N GLN A 100 -4.49 -2.51 1.04
CA GLN A 100 -5.84 -1.96 0.92
C GLN A 100 -5.97 -1.18 -0.39
N TYR A 101 -4.98 -0.36 -0.72
CA TYR A 101 -4.90 0.33 -2.00
C TYR A 101 -4.82 -0.64 -3.19
N ALA A 102 -3.90 -1.62 -3.16
CA ALA A 102 -3.78 -2.62 -4.21
C ALA A 102 -5.09 -3.41 -4.41
N LEU A 103 -5.75 -3.81 -3.31
CA LEU A 103 -7.02 -4.52 -3.34
C LEU A 103 -8.15 -3.67 -3.93
N SER A 104 -8.16 -2.35 -3.65
CA SER A 104 -9.11 -1.43 -4.25
C SER A 104 -8.98 -1.36 -5.76
N LEU A 105 -7.75 -1.31 -6.27
CA LEU A 105 -7.49 -1.31 -7.72
C LEU A 105 -7.89 -2.65 -8.36
N MET A 106 -7.63 -3.77 -7.70
CA MET A 106 -8.05 -5.09 -8.18
C MET A 106 -9.57 -5.20 -8.29
N TYR A 107 -10.33 -4.71 -7.29
CA TYR A 107 -11.80 -4.64 -7.39
C TYR A 107 -12.28 -3.67 -8.47
N LYS A 108 -11.58 -2.54 -8.66
CA LYS A 108 -11.92 -1.55 -9.70
C LYS A 108 -11.76 -2.12 -11.10
N ASN A 109 -10.72 -2.93 -11.33
CA ASN A 109 -10.36 -3.43 -12.65
C ASN A 109 -10.86 -4.87 -12.93
N GLY A 110 -11.45 -5.55 -11.93
CA GLY A 110 -11.82 -6.97 -12.06
C GLY A 110 -10.59 -7.90 -12.15
N GLU A 111 -9.47 -7.53 -11.52
CA GLU A 111 -8.23 -8.29 -11.58
C GLU A 111 -8.18 -9.36 -10.48
N GLY A 112 -8.25 -10.64 -10.87
CA GLY A 112 -8.29 -11.76 -9.92
C GLY A 112 -9.56 -11.87 -9.07
N CYS A 113 -10.57 -11.05 -9.38
CA CYS A 113 -11.90 -11.05 -8.78
C CYS A 113 -12.89 -10.43 -9.75
N GLU A 114 -14.19 -10.53 -9.46
CA GLU A 114 -15.22 -9.79 -10.17
C GLU A 114 -15.09 -8.29 -9.88
N GLU A 115 -15.27 -7.45 -10.91
CA GLU A 115 -15.30 -6.00 -10.77
C GLU A 115 -16.37 -5.57 -9.76
N ASN A 116 -15.99 -4.72 -8.82
CA ASN A 116 -16.91 -4.20 -7.82
C ASN A 116 -16.48 -2.82 -7.33
N LEU A 117 -17.07 -1.78 -7.90
CA LEU A 117 -16.70 -0.39 -7.61
C LEU A 117 -17.02 0.01 -6.16
N ILE A 118 -18.11 -0.51 -5.57
CA ILE A 118 -18.44 -0.24 -4.16
C ILE A 118 -17.33 -0.78 -3.23
N ARG A 119 -16.87 -2.01 -3.46
CA ARG A 119 -15.75 -2.59 -2.71
C ARG A 119 -14.43 -1.89 -3.00
N ALA A 120 -14.21 -1.45 -4.24
CA ALA A 120 -13.02 -0.68 -4.60
C ALA A 120 -12.93 0.59 -3.76
N TYR A 121 -13.99 1.39 -3.69
CA TYR A 121 -14.01 2.62 -2.91
C TYR A 121 -13.95 2.38 -1.40
N TYR A 122 -14.62 1.32 -0.90
CA TYR A 122 -14.47 0.91 0.50
C TYR A 122 -13.00 0.65 0.89
N TRP A 123 -12.26 -0.12 0.08
CA TRP A 123 -10.86 -0.41 0.37
C TRP A 123 -9.93 0.78 0.12
N MET A 124 -10.28 1.64 -0.84
CA MET A 124 -9.57 2.91 -1.07
C MET A 124 -9.69 3.84 0.15
N GLU A 125 -10.89 3.95 0.71
CA GLU A 125 -11.12 4.72 1.94
C GLU A 125 -10.33 4.14 3.13
N LYS A 126 -10.33 2.81 3.29
CA LYS A 126 -9.51 2.16 4.32
C LYS A 126 -8.01 2.43 4.15
N ALA A 127 -7.51 2.49 2.93
CA ALA A 127 -6.13 2.88 2.66
C ALA A 127 -5.87 4.33 3.10
N ALA A 128 -6.77 5.26 2.77
CA ALA A 128 -6.68 6.66 3.17
C ALA A 128 -6.79 6.85 4.71
N GLU A 129 -7.68 6.09 5.38
CA GLU A 129 -7.79 6.07 6.84
C GLU A 129 -6.48 5.61 7.52
N ASN A 130 -5.74 4.70 6.88
CA ASN A 130 -4.45 4.19 7.32
C ASN A 130 -3.26 4.95 6.70
N ASP A 131 -3.45 6.21 6.33
CA ASP A 131 -2.44 7.16 5.87
C ASP A 131 -1.68 6.73 4.60
N TYR A 132 -2.36 6.07 3.65
CA TYR A 132 -1.81 5.82 2.33
C TYR A 132 -2.04 7.05 1.43
N GLU A 133 -0.98 7.78 1.15
CA GLU A 133 -1.04 9.11 0.52
C GLU A 133 -1.73 9.10 -0.86
N ASP A 134 -1.43 8.11 -1.71
CA ASP A 134 -2.02 7.98 -3.05
C ASP A 134 -3.55 7.81 -3.04
N ALA A 135 -4.14 7.46 -1.89
CA ALA A 135 -5.58 7.32 -1.75
C ALA A 135 -6.31 8.64 -1.43
N TYR A 136 -5.61 9.64 -0.91
CA TYR A 136 -6.25 10.87 -0.42
C TYR A 136 -7.00 11.63 -1.50
N TYR A 137 -6.37 11.85 -2.64
CA TYR A 137 -7.01 12.56 -3.76
C TYR A 137 -8.24 11.82 -4.26
N ILE A 138 -8.12 10.50 -4.48
CA ILE A 138 -9.19 9.68 -5.06
C ILE A 138 -10.42 9.71 -4.14
N ILE A 139 -10.23 9.48 -2.84
CA ILE A 139 -11.32 9.49 -1.86
C ILE A 139 -11.87 10.89 -1.63
N GLY A 140 -11.01 11.91 -1.56
CA GLY A 140 -11.43 13.29 -1.42
C GLY A 140 -12.32 13.74 -2.57
N ARG A 141 -11.94 13.45 -3.81
CA ARG A 141 -12.76 13.72 -5.01
C ARG A 141 -14.05 12.91 -5.02
N SER A 142 -14.01 11.65 -4.61
CA SER A 142 -15.23 10.83 -4.57
C SER A 142 -16.27 11.39 -3.61
N TYR A 143 -15.86 11.87 -2.42
CA TYR A 143 -16.75 12.57 -1.50
C TYR A 143 -17.20 13.94 -2.01
N LEU A 144 -16.36 14.66 -2.78
CA LEU A 144 -16.69 15.95 -3.34
C LEU A 144 -17.76 15.83 -4.45
N GLU A 145 -17.73 14.77 -5.22
CA GLU A 145 -18.57 14.56 -6.41
C GLU A 145 -19.70 13.54 -6.19
N GLY A 146 -19.73 12.87 -5.04
CA GLY A 146 -20.71 11.82 -4.77
C GLY A 146 -20.54 10.58 -5.67
N ILE A 147 -19.28 10.26 -6.07
CA ILE A 147 -19.02 9.14 -6.98
C ILE A 147 -18.85 7.85 -6.18
N TYR A 148 -19.77 6.91 -6.35
CA TYR A 148 -19.85 5.59 -5.67
C TYR A 148 -19.95 5.63 -4.15
N ILE A 149 -19.94 6.81 -3.54
CA ILE A 149 -20.17 7.10 -2.13
C ILE A 149 -21.04 8.33 -2.02
N GLU A 150 -21.76 8.50 -0.92
CA GLU A 150 -22.58 9.68 -0.68
C GLU A 150 -21.71 10.94 -0.57
N GLU A 151 -22.17 12.03 -1.17
CA GLU A 151 -21.49 13.34 -1.15
C GLU A 151 -21.31 13.83 0.30
N ASP A 152 -20.08 14.16 0.67
CA ASP A 152 -19.74 14.70 1.99
C ASP A 152 -18.57 15.70 1.87
N TYR A 153 -18.89 16.99 1.80
CA TYR A 153 -17.87 18.06 1.67
C TYR A 153 -16.92 18.14 2.87
N LYS A 154 -17.35 17.72 4.05
CA LYS A 154 -16.50 17.70 5.24
C LYS A 154 -15.44 16.61 5.12
N ARG A 155 -15.81 15.41 4.71
CA ARG A 155 -14.87 14.32 4.42
C ARG A 155 -13.99 14.62 3.23
N ALA A 156 -14.55 15.21 2.15
CA ALA A 156 -13.79 15.68 1.00
C ALA A 156 -12.67 16.63 1.45
N PHE A 157 -13.01 17.68 2.19
CA PHE A 157 -12.04 18.63 2.73
C PHE A 157 -10.99 17.98 3.60
N TYR A 158 -11.39 17.05 4.47
CA TYR A 158 -10.46 16.33 5.35
C TYR A 158 -9.39 15.55 4.57
N TYR A 159 -9.80 14.71 3.60
CA TYR A 159 -8.83 13.91 2.83
C TYR A 159 -8.00 14.75 1.88
N LEU A 160 -8.60 15.74 1.20
CA LEU A 160 -7.85 16.66 0.33
C LEU A 160 -6.83 17.48 1.14
N SER A 161 -7.16 17.90 2.38
CA SER A 161 -6.20 18.57 3.26
C SER A 161 -5.03 17.67 3.67
N LYS A 162 -5.26 16.37 3.88
CA LYS A 162 -4.16 15.41 4.10
C LYS A 162 -3.26 15.30 2.87
N GLY A 163 -3.84 15.22 1.66
CA GLY A 163 -3.08 15.19 0.42
C GLY A 163 -2.31 16.51 0.17
N TYR A 164 -2.85 17.66 0.57
CA TYR A 164 -2.14 18.93 0.55
C TYR A 164 -0.87 18.89 1.43
N ILE A 165 -0.94 18.32 2.62
CA ILE A 165 0.22 18.15 3.51
C ILE A 165 1.27 17.24 2.86
N ALA A 166 0.84 16.24 2.08
CA ALA A 166 1.70 15.36 1.28
C ALA A 166 2.18 16.01 -0.04
N LEU A 167 1.84 17.29 -0.29
CA LEU A 167 2.20 18.07 -1.48
C LEU A 167 1.61 17.52 -2.80
N ASP A 168 0.47 16.83 -2.75
CA ASP A 168 -0.26 16.40 -3.94
C ASP A 168 -0.97 17.60 -4.60
N THR A 169 -0.54 17.94 -5.82
CA THR A 169 -1.06 19.08 -6.59
C THR A 169 -2.55 18.94 -6.92
N ASN A 170 -3.05 17.72 -7.16
CA ASN A 170 -4.46 17.50 -7.46
C ASN A 170 -5.33 17.78 -6.23
N CYS A 171 -4.83 17.45 -5.04
CA CYS A 171 -5.49 17.83 -3.79
C CYS A 171 -5.53 19.35 -3.59
N ILE A 172 -4.44 20.05 -3.92
CA ILE A 172 -4.37 21.52 -3.86
C ILE A 172 -5.42 22.16 -4.77
N GLU A 173 -5.51 21.71 -6.02
CA GLU A 173 -6.49 22.21 -6.99
C GLU A 173 -7.93 21.95 -6.53
N SER A 174 -8.20 20.77 -5.99
CA SER A 174 -9.53 20.42 -5.48
C SER A 174 -9.91 21.25 -4.25
N LEU A 175 -8.98 21.56 -3.35
CA LEU A 175 -9.22 22.49 -2.23
C LEU A 175 -9.51 23.91 -2.73
N ALA A 176 -8.78 24.40 -3.72
CA ALA A 176 -9.06 25.71 -4.34
C ALA A 176 -10.47 25.73 -4.95
N GLU A 177 -10.91 24.66 -5.62
CA GLU A 177 -12.28 24.50 -6.12
C GLU A 177 -13.32 24.59 -4.99
N MET A 178 -13.08 23.91 -3.84
CA MET A 178 -13.97 23.97 -2.69
C MET A 178 -14.12 25.38 -2.13
N TYR A 179 -13.01 26.13 -2.00
CA TYR A 179 -13.05 27.52 -1.56
C TYR A 179 -13.78 28.44 -2.55
N LEU A 180 -13.51 28.30 -3.85
CA LEU A 180 -14.19 29.09 -4.89
C LEU A 180 -15.71 28.89 -4.90
N LYS A 181 -16.17 27.67 -4.64
CA LYS A 181 -17.59 27.31 -4.60
C LYS A 181 -18.22 27.52 -3.22
N GLY A 182 -17.45 27.75 -2.17
CA GLY A 182 -17.93 27.85 -0.78
C GLY A 182 -18.46 26.53 -0.22
N LEU A 183 -17.87 25.39 -0.65
CA LEU A 183 -18.26 24.05 -0.21
C LEU A 183 -17.57 23.73 1.12
N HIS A 184 -18.36 23.55 2.21
CA HIS A 184 -17.90 23.29 3.59
C HIS A 184 -17.02 24.41 4.22
N VAL A 185 -16.47 25.29 3.44
CA VAL A 185 -15.61 26.40 3.86
C VAL A 185 -16.27 27.74 3.53
N LYS A 186 -16.04 28.80 4.34
CA LYS A 186 -16.52 30.12 3.99
C LYS A 186 -15.81 30.60 2.72
N LYS A 187 -16.59 31.11 1.78
CA LYS A 187 -16.07 31.72 0.55
C LYS A 187 -15.32 33.00 0.94
N ASP A 188 -13.99 32.96 0.94
CA ASP A 188 -13.17 34.15 1.12
C ASP A 188 -13.00 34.84 -0.26
N LEU A 189 -13.59 36.01 -0.38
CA LEU A 189 -13.56 36.86 -1.60
C LEU A 189 -12.56 38.00 -1.39
N TYR A 190 -11.30 37.71 -1.09
CA TYR A 190 -10.26 38.76 -1.08
C TYR A 190 -9.20 38.51 -2.14
#